data_155c1f076ec667bcddae6c610548d201
#
_entry.id   155c1f076ec667bcddae6c610548d201
#
_cell.length_a   1.000
_cell.length_b   1.000
_cell.length_c   1.000
_cell.angle_alpha   90.00
_cell.angle_beta   90.00
_cell.angle_gamma   90.00
#
_symmetry.space_group_name_H-M   'P 1'
#
loop_
_entity.id
_entity.type
_entity.pdbx_description
1 polymer ?
#
loop_
_entity_poly.entity_id
_entity_poly.type
_entity_poly.pdbx_seq_one_letter_code
_entity_poly.pdbx_strand_id
1 'polypeptide(L)'
;MTFPSTDPSKRTGGWSAVLAMSLAAFALVASEFMPVSLLTPIAADLHITEGQAGQGISVSGAFALITSLLIASVAARVERKKLLLGLTLLMIVSGTVVAVAPGYPSFMLGRALIGIAIGGFWSLSAATAMRLVKPEQVSRALAIVNGGNALATVIAAPAGSFLGSLIGWRGAFFCVVPVAVLAAVWLLISLPSFKAESQVGSGNVLRLMKQLPVALGMVAVSVFFMGQFMLFTYLRPFLEGVTGVSVSTLSLMLLGLGLAGFIGTFLIERFMGRSLYRTLTVIPLIMAAIALALVSFGKSPVLTAMLLGLWGLVATAAPVGWWTWLAQTLPDDAEAGGGLLVAIVQLAIAGGAIIGGLAFDLSGYKATFELSAAVLVVASVLAWLAGRNATEVHLVEPTAHSDAVSGEAESRFV
;
A
#
# COMPACT_ATOMS: atom_id res chain seq x y z
N MET A 1 17.08 43.59 -1.56
CA MET A 1 16.26 42.39 -1.32
C MET A 1 16.86 41.66 -0.12
N THR A 2 16.24 41.83 1.05
CA THR A 2 16.69 41.23 2.31
C THR A 2 16.09 39.82 2.38
N PHE A 3 16.94 38.81 2.37
CA PHE A 3 16.53 37.43 2.62
C PHE A 3 16.03 37.31 4.08
N PRO A 4 14.88 36.69 4.33
CA PRO A 4 14.40 36.52 5.69
C PRO A 4 15.36 35.54 6.41
N SER A 5 15.91 35.98 7.55
CA SER A 5 16.75 35.20 8.44
C SER A 5 15.97 33.95 8.91
N THR A 6 16.38 32.77 8.47
CA THR A 6 15.82 31.50 8.93
C THR A 6 16.46 31.14 10.27
N ASP A 7 15.69 31.28 11.34
CA ASP A 7 16.04 30.91 12.71
C ASP A 7 16.47 29.42 12.79
N PRO A 8 17.69 29.09 13.20
CA PRO A 8 18.18 27.71 13.29
C PRO A 8 17.39 26.85 14.30
N SER A 9 16.71 27.46 15.29
CA SER A 9 15.92 26.75 16.31
C SER A 9 14.66 26.10 15.76
N LYS A 10 14.14 26.55 14.61
CA LYS A 10 12.98 25.97 13.91
C LYS A 10 13.32 24.70 13.12
N ARG A 11 14.60 24.36 12.95
CA ARG A 11 15.06 23.22 12.12
C ARG A 11 15.16 21.89 12.87
N THR A 12 15.23 21.90 14.21
CA THR A 12 15.26 20.67 15.00
C THR A 12 13.87 19.97 15.09
N GLY A 13 12.79 20.71 14.88
CA GLY A 13 11.43 20.16 14.86
C GLY A 13 11.08 19.30 13.64
N GLY A 14 11.78 19.47 12.52
CA GLY A 14 11.46 18.78 11.26
C GLY A 14 11.59 17.26 11.35
N TRP A 15 12.68 16.76 11.90
CA TRP A 15 12.91 15.32 12.06
C TRP A 15 11.98 14.68 13.10
N SER A 16 11.66 15.41 14.18
CA SER A 16 10.67 14.96 15.16
C SER A 16 9.29 14.77 14.52
N ALA A 17 8.86 15.68 13.64
CA ALA A 17 7.62 15.55 12.89
C ALA A 17 7.65 14.39 11.89
N VAL A 18 8.79 14.14 11.22
CA VAL A 18 8.97 12.99 10.32
C VAL A 18 8.83 11.67 11.07
N LEU A 19 9.42 11.56 12.27
CA LEU A 19 9.28 10.36 13.13
C LEU A 19 7.84 10.20 13.64
N ALA A 20 7.17 11.29 14.00
CA ALA A 20 5.75 11.25 14.38
C ALA A 20 4.85 10.79 13.22
N MET A 21 5.16 11.22 11.99
CA MET A 21 4.48 10.73 10.78
C MET A 21 4.76 9.25 10.53
N SER A 22 5.98 8.78 10.77
CA SER A 22 6.33 7.36 10.69
C SER A 22 5.51 6.51 11.68
N LEU A 23 5.35 6.98 12.92
CA LEU A 23 4.53 6.32 13.93
C LEU A 23 3.04 6.33 13.53
N ALA A 24 2.55 7.43 12.97
CA ALA A 24 1.18 7.51 12.44
C ALA A 24 0.98 6.54 11.27
N ALA A 25 1.95 6.44 10.34
CA ALA A 25 1.92 5.47 9.25
C ALA A 25 1.91 4.02 9.77
N PHE A 26 2.72 3.72 10.80
CA PHE A 26 2.70 2.41 11.46
C PHE A 26 1.31 2.08 12.02
N ALA A 27 0.71 2.97 12.81
CA ALA A 27 -0.60 2.74 13.41
C ALA A 27 -1.71 2.60 12.34
N LEU A 28 -1.63 3.40 11.28
CA LEU A 28 -2.56 3.37 10.14
C LEU A 28 -2.54 2.01 9.45
N VAL A 29 -1.37 1.55 9.04
CA VAL A 29 -1.18 0.30 8.31
C VAL A 29 -1.44 -0.92 9.20
N ALA A 30 -1.08 -0.85 10.48
CA ALA A 30 -1.44 -1.87 11.46
C ALA A 30 -2.95 -2.02 11.56
N SER A 31 -3.71 -0.92 11.66
CA SER A 31 -5.17 -0.96 11.68
C SER A 31 -5.78 -1.44 10.36
N GLU A 32 -5.15 -1.13 9.23
CA GLU A 32 -5.61 -1.54 7.89
C GLU A 32 -5.55 -3.05 7.71
N PHE A 33 -4.41 -3.69 8.05
CA PHE A 33 -4.16 -5.11 7.79
C PHE A 33 -4.50 -6.04 8.95
N MET A 34 -4.81 -5.52 10.12
CA MET A 34 -5.21 -6.33 11.27
C MET A 34 -6.41 -7.27 11.00
N PRO A 35 -7.44 -6.90 10.20
CA PRO A 35 -8.54 -7.82 9.88
C PRO A 35 -8.08 -9.11 9.21
N VAL A 36 -7.02 -9.10 8.39
CA VAL A 36 -6.48 -10.30 7.74
C VAL A 36 -6.11 -11.37 8.75
N SER A 37 -5.48 -10.96 9.84
CA SER A 37 -5.06 -11.88 10.91
C SER A 37 -6.14 -12.18 11.96
N LEU A 38 -7.27 -11.49 11.87
CA LEU A 38 -8.40 -11.62 12.80
C LEU A 38 -9.71 -12.06 12.12
N LEU A 39 -9.65 -12.45 10.85
CA LEU A 39 -10.83 -12.69 10.01
C LEU A 39 -11.78 -13.70 10.63
N THR A 40 -11.29 -14.89 10.99
CA THR A 40 -12.09 -15.97 11.58
C THR A 40 -12.72 -15.56 12.92
N PRO A 41 -12.01 -14.99 13.92
CA PRO A 41 -12.64 -14.57 15.16
C PRO A 41 -13.63 -13.42 14.98
N ILE A 42 -13.44 -12.52 14.01
CA ILE A 42 -14.42 -11.48 13.69
C ILE A 42 -15.69 -12.13 13.12
N ALA A 43 -15.55 -13.05 12.14
CA ALA A 43 -16.65 -13.74 11.52
C ALA A 43 -17.46 -14.53 12.54
N ALA A 44 -16.79 -15.30 13.40
CA ALA A 44 -17.43 -16.11 14.43
C ALA A 44 -18.22 -15.27 15.46
N ASP A 45 -17.62 -14.19 15.96
CA ASP A 45 -18.22 -13.37 17.02
C ASP A 45 -19.37 -12.47 16.49
N LEU A 46 -19.27 -11.98 15.24
CA LEU A 46 -20.32 -11.19 14.61
C LEU A 46 -21.39 -12.04 13.91
N HIS A 47 -21.28 -13.38 13.92
CA HIS A 47 -22.16 -14.33 13.25
C HIS A 47 -22.33 -14.06 11.76
N ILE A 48 -21.21 -13.82 11.05
CA ILE A 48 -21.14 -13.53 9.63
C ILE A 48 -20.19 -14.52 8.94
N THR A 49 -20.17 -14.53 7.61
CA THR A 49 -19.20 -15.33 6.84
C THR A 49 -17.79 -14.70 6.85
N GLU A 50 -16.77 -15.49 6.55
CA GLU A 50 -15.40 -14.97 6.37
C GLU A 50 -15.34 -13.97 5.19
N GLY A 51 -16.12 -14.22 4.13
CA GLY A 51 -16.26 -13.28 3.02
C GLY A 51 -16.83 -11.93 3.45
N GLN A 52 -17.88 -11.94 4.28
CA GLN A 52 -18.44 -10.72 4.86
C GLN A 52 -17.45 -10.01 5.79
N ALA A 53 -16.70 -10.73 6.63
CA ALA A 53 -15.66 -10.14 7.47
C ALA A 53 -14.56 -9.48 6.60
N GLY A 54 -14.17 -10.13 5.49
CA GLY A 54 -13.20 -9.61 4.51
C GLY A 54 -13.65 -8.32 3.82
N GLN A 55 -14.97 -8.09 3.68
CA GLN A 55 -15.52 -6.82 3.16
C GLN A 55 -15.13 -5.60 4.00
N GLY A 56 -14.72 -5.80 5.26
CA GLY A 56 -14.15 -4.73 6.07
C GLY A 56 -12.88 -4.11 5.46
N ILE A 57 -12.09 -4.89 4.71
CA ILE A 57 -10.93 -4.40 3.95
C ILE A 57 -11.42 -3.64 2.72
N SER A 58 -12.44 -4.15 2.04
CA SER A 58 -13.01 -3.53 0.85
C SER A 58 -13.63 -2.17 1.14
N VAL A 59 -14.37 -2.05 2.24
CA VAL A 59 -14.96 -0.78 2.68
C VAL A 59 -13.87 0.24 2.98
N SER A 60 -12.81 -0.15 3.71
CA SER A 60 -11.71 0.78 3.97
C SER A 60 -11.01 1.21 2.68
N GLY A 61 -10.76 0.30 1.73
CA GLY A 61 -10.19 0.62 0.42
C GLY A 61 -11.06 1.56 -0.41
N ALA A 62 -12.37 1.34 -0.44
CA ALA A 62 -13.31 2.21 -1.16
C ALA A 62 -13.33 3.64 -0.59
N PHE A 63 -13.38 3.79 0.74
CA PHE A 63 -13.32 5.10 1.37
C PHE A 63 -11.95 5.75 1.24
N ALA A 64 -10.85 4.97 1.22
CA ALA A 64 -9.51 5.46 0.94
C ALA A 64 -9.39 6.02 -0.48
N LEU A 65 -9.92 5.31 -1.48
CA LEU A 65 -10.01 5.79 -2.86
C LEU A 65 -10.75 7.13 -2.95
N ILE A 66 -11.97 7.20 -2.42
CA ILE A 66 -12.79 8.41 -2.45
C ILE A 66 -12.05 9.57 -1.78
N THR A 67 -11.48 9.33 -0.60
CA THR A 67 -10.76 10.37 0.14
C THR A 67 -9.50 10.81 -0.59
N SER A 68 -8.71 9.91 -1.17
CA SER A 68 -7.49 10.26 -1.90
C SER A 68 -7.77 11.19 -3.09
N LEU A 69 -8.91 11.02 -3.74
CA LEU A 69 -9.34 11.89 -4.85
C LEU A 69 -9.84 13.25 -4.38
N LEU A 70 -10.46 13.32 -3.21
CA LEU A 70 -11.09 14.54 -2.69
C LEU A 70 -10.17 15.38 -1.79
N ILE A 71 -9.19 14.76 -1.15
CA ILE A 71 -8.38 15.42 -0.11
C ILE A 71 -7.57 16.60 -0.64
N ALA A 72 -7.16 16.60 -1.90
CA ALA A 72 -6.44 17.69 -2.52
C ALA A 72 -7.27 19.00 -2.49
N SER A 73 -8.58 18.89 -2.77
CA SER A 73 -9.52 20.04 -2.73
C SER A 73 -9.71 20.59 -1.31
N VAL A 74 -9.67 19.71 -0.31
CA VAL A 74 -9.76 20.09 1.11
C VAL A 74 -8.43 20.71 1.57
N ALA A 75 -7.30 20.15 1.16
CA ALA A 75 -5.96 20.62 1.50
C ALA A 75 -5.64 22.02 0.92
N ALA A 76 -6.32 22.41 -0.16
CA ALA A 76 -6.23 23.77 -0.69
C ALA A 76 -6.85 24.84 0.24
N ARG A 77 -7.73 24.45 1.17
CA ARG A 77 -8.47 25.36 2.05
C ARG A 77 -8.12 25.22 3.53
N VAL A 78 -7.57 24.08 3.93
CA VAL A 78 -7.30 23.75 5.33
C VAL A 78 -5.80 23.51 5.52
N GLU A 79 -5.26 24.02 6.63
CA GLU A 79 -3.85 23.81 6.99
C GLU A 79 -3.50 22.33 7.07
N ARG A 80 -2.37 21.93 6.49
CA ARG A 80 -1.91 20.51 6.45
C ARG A 80 -1.77 19.91 7.85
N LYS A 81 -1.33 20.69 8.85
CA LYS A 81 -1.28 20.25 10.26
C LYS A 81 -2.65 19.82 10.76
N LYS A 82 -3.67 20.64 10.54
CA LYS A 82 -5.05 20.36 10.99
C LYS A 82 -5.61 19.12 10.30
N LEU A 83 -5.32 18.96 8.99
CA LEU A 83 -5.74 17.77 8.24
C LEU A 83 -5.08 16.51 8.76
N LEU A 84 -3.75 16.46 8.91
CA LEU A 84 -3.05 15.30 9.42
C LEU A 84 -3.46 14.93 10.84
N LEU A 85 -3.65 15.91 11.71
CA LEU A 85 -4.19 15.69 13.05
C LEU A 85 -5.63 15.17 13.02
N GLY A 86 -6.49 15.75 12.18
CA GLY A 86 -7.87 15.28 11.99
C GLY A 86 -7.94 13.83 11.51
N LEU A 87 -7.08 13.47 10.53
CA LEU A 87 -6.99 12.09 10.04
C LEU A 87 -6.46 11.12 11.11
N THR A 88 -5.49 11.55 11.93
CA THR A 88 -4.97 10.73 13.03
C THR A 88 -6.03 10.59 14.15
N LEU A 89 -6.80 11.63 14.45
CA LEU A 89 -7.94 11.55 15.35
C LEU A 89 -9.04 10.62 14.82
N LEU A 90 -9.30 10.68 13.51
CA LEU A 90 -10.25 9.79 12.86
C LEU A 90 -9.81 8.32 12.96
N MET A 91 -8.50 8.03 12.89
CA MET A 91 -7.93 6.71 13.13
C MET A 91 -8.18 6.24 14.57
N ILE A 92 -8.03 7.12 15.58
CA ILE A 92 -8.35 6.82 16.98
C ILE A 92 -9.84 6.48 17.14
N VAL A 93 -10.71 7.31 16.54
CA VAL A 93 -12.17 7.07 16.57
C VAL A 93 -12.49 5.74 15.86
N SER A 94 -11.92 5.47 14.69
CA SER A 94 -12.08 4.21 13.96
C SER A 94 -11.73 3.00 14.84
N GLY A 95 -10.51 2.99 15.41
CA GLY A 95 -10.05 1.88 16.26
C GLY A 95 -10.96 1.67 17.49
N THR A 96 -11.43 2.76 18.10
CA THR A 96 -12.37 2.71 19.23
C THR A 96 -13.73 2.16 18.78
N VAL A 97 -14.29 2.63 17.66
CA VAL A 97 -15.58 2.14 17.13
C VAL A 97 -15.50 0.64 16.83
N VAL A 98 -14.39 0.19 16.20
CA VAL A 98 -14.18 -1.25 15.94
C VAL A 98 -14.07 -2.03 17.26
N ALA A 99 -13.34 -1.52 18.25
CA ALA A 99 -13.14 -2.20 19.53
C ALA A 99 -14.44 -2.38 20.34
N VAL A 100 -15.37 -1.45 20.21
CA VAL A 100 -16.67 -1.52 20.91
C VAL A 100 -17.82 -1.96 20.01
N ALA A 101 -17.54 -2.42 18.78
CA ALA A 101 -18.56 -2.75 17.80
C ALA A 101 -19.49 -3.90 18.28
N PRO A 102 -20.79 -3.65 18.48
CA PRO A 102 -21.75 -4.68 18.92
C PRO A 102 -22.18 -5.60 17.75
N GLY A 103 -21.93 -5.21 16.50
CA GLY A 103 -22.35 -5.97 15.33
C GLY A 103 -21.69 -5.48 14.04
N TYR A 104 -22.03 -6.14 12.94
CA TYR A 104 -21.45 -5.92 11.63
C TYR A 104 -21.52 -4.45 11.11
N PRO A 105 -22.68 -3.73 11.22
CA PRO A 105 -22.74 -2.36 10.73
C PRO A 105 -21.77 -1.40 11.44
N SER A 106 -21.61 -1.53 12.73
CA SER A 106 -20.68 -0.71 13.53
C SER A 106 -19.21 -1.07 13.22
N PHE A 107 -18.91 -2.34 12.99
CA PHE A 107 -17.60 -2.77 12.48
C PHE A 107 -17.32 -2.11 11.13
N MET A 108 -18.26 -2.15 10.18
CA MET A 108 -18.13 -1.51 8.86
C MET A 108 -17.97 0.01 8.94
N LEU A 109 -18.67 0.67 9.86
CA LEU A 109 -18.48 2.10 10.11
C LEU A 109 -17.03 2.40 10.54
N GLY A 110 -16.49 1.63 11.49
CA GLY A 110 -15.09 1.77 11.87
C GLY A 110 -14.14 1.55 10.71
N ARG A 111 -14.42 0.56 9.83
CA ARG A 111 -13.62 0.30 8.61
C ARG A 111 -13.72 1.43 7.59
N ALA A 112 -14.86 2.07 7.44
CA ALA A 112 -15.02 3.26 6.60
C ALA A 112 -14.18 4.45 7.12
N LEU A 113 -14.21 4.68 8.44
CA LEU A 113 -13.45 5.76 9.07
C LEU A 113 -11.94 5.59 8.90
N ILE A 114 -11.40 4.37 9.06
CA ILE A 114 -9.98 4.12 8.80
C ILE A 114 -9.64 4.32 7.33
N GLY A 115 -10.53 3.95 6.40
CA GLY A 115 -10.37 4.19 4.98
C GLY A 115 -10.18 5.67 4.66
N ILE A 116 -11.01 6.54 5.24
CA ILE A 116 -10.84 8.01 5.10
C ILE A 116 -9.46 8.44 5.61
N ALA A 117 -9.02 7.92 6.75
CA ALA A 117 -7.70 8.23 7.31
C ALA A 117 -6.57 7.77 6.37
N ILE A 118 -6.66 6.56 5.80
CA ILE A 118 -5.68 5.98 4.86
C ILE A 118 -5.54 6.87 3.62
N GLY A 119 -6.63 7.16 2.93
CA GLY A 119 -6.62 7.94 1.70
C GLY A 119 -6.08 9.36 1.90
N GLY A 120 -6.49 10.02 3.01
CA GLY A 120 -6.02 11.35 3.35
C GLY A 120 -4.56 11.39 3.76
N PHE A 121 -4.13 10.48 4.62
CA PHE A 121 -2.76 10.44 5.15
C PHE A 121 -1.73 10.20 4.04
N TRP A 122 -1.91 9.17 3.22
CA TRP A 122 -0.97 8.86 2.15
C TRP A 122 -0.90 9.97 1.10
N SER A 123 -2.01 10.60 0.76
CA SER A 123 -2.04 11.73 -0.19
C SER A 123 -1.29 12.97 0.32
N LEU A 124 -1.21 13.16 1.64
CA LEU A 124 -0.59 14.37 2.24
C LEU A 124 0.82 14.12 2.77
N SER A 125 1.18 12.87 3.09
CA SER A 125 2.40 12.54 3.85
C SER A 125 3.67 12.88 3.10
N ALA A 126 3.80 12.51 1.82
CA ALA A 126 5.00 12.77 1.03
C ALA A 126 5.28 14.27 0.91
N ALA A 127 4.30 15.06 0.47
CA ALA A 127 4.44 16.49 0.33
C ALA A 127 4.69 17.22 1.67
N THR A 128 4.16 16.68 2.78
CA THR A 128 4.45 17.21 4.12
C THR A 128 5.87 16.89 4.55
N ALA A 129 6.33 15.66 4.36
CA ALA A 129 7.69 15.24 4.70
C ALA A 129 8.75 16.06 3.94
N MET A 130 8.51 16.32 2.66
CA MET A 130 9.40 17.16 1.82
C MET A 130 9.55 18.59 2.35
N ARG A 131 8.53 19.15 2.98
CA ARG A 131 8.57 20.50 3.57
C ARG A 131 9.24 20.59 4.94
N LEU A 132 9.39 19.45 5.61
CA LEU A 132 9.95 19.36 6.96
C LEU A 132 11.48 19.37 6.98
N VAL A 133 12.11 19.02 5.87
CA VAL A 133 13.56 18.81 5.76
C VAL A 133 14.16 19.59 4.59
N LYS A 134 15.48 19.67 4.53
CA LYS A 134 16.19 20.27 3.38
C LYS A 134 16.05 19.36 2.14
N PRO A 135 16.17 19.91 0.90
CA PRO A 135 16.07 19.15 -0.33
C PRO A 135 16.96 17.90 -0.38
N GLU A 136 18.19 18.00 0.12
CA GLU A 136 19.19 16.90 0.13
C GLU A 136 18.78 15.76 1.10
N GLN A 137 17.86 16.02 2.01
CA GLN A 137 17.42 15.10 3.06
C GLN A 137 16.02 14.49 2.79
N VAL A 138 15.37 14.88 1.71
CA VAL A 138 14.01 14.46 1.36
C VAL A 138 13.89 12.94 1.24
N SER A 139 14.82 12.30 0.51
CA SER A 139 14.83 10.84 0.35
C SER A 139 14.89 10.12 1.70
N ARG A 140 15.69 10.62 2.63
CA ARG A 140 15.80 10.06 3.99
C ARG A 140 14.52 10.25 4.80
N ALA A 141 13.87 11.40 4.69
CA ALA A 141 12.60 11.66 5.37
C ALA A 141 11.47 10.75 4.86
N LEU A 142 11.35 10.60 3.54
CA LEU A 142 10.40 9.67 2.93
C LEU A 142 10.69 8.21 3.32
N ALA A 143 11.96 7.81 3.37
CA ALA A 143 12.37 6.48 3.83
C ALA A 143 11.95 6.21 5.29
N ILE A 144 12.05 7.20 6.18
CA ILE A 144 11.62 7.06 7.58
C ILE A 144 10.10 6.93 7.68
N VAL A 145 9.33 7.75 6.96
CA VAL A 145 7.86 7.63 6.95
C VAL A 145 7.43 6.26 6.43
N ASN A 146 8.04 5.80 5.31
CA ASN A 146 7.78 4.46 4.77
C ASN A 146 8.31 3.34 5.68
N GLY A 147 9.30 3.60 6.51
CA GLY A 147 9.79 2.66 7.53
C GLY A 147 8.70 2.27 8.54
N GLY A 148 7.82 3.22 8.91
CA GLY A 148 6.64 2.92 9.72
C GLY A 148 5.69 1.95 9.04
N ASN A 149 5.42 2.14 7.75
CA ASN A 149 4.64 1.22 6.92
C ASN A 149 5.27 -0.18 6.86
N ALA A 150 6.58 -0.25 6.56
CA ALA A 150 7.30 -1.52 6.46
C ALA A 150 7.29 -2.28 7.80
N LEU A 151 7.50 -1.59 8.91
CA LEU A 151 7.44 -2.19 10.26
C LEU A 151 6.03 -2.71 10.58
N ALA A 152 4.98 -1.94 10.24
CA ALA A 152 3.61 -2.37 10.42
C ALA A 152 3.28 -3.63 9.61
N THR A 153 3.72 -3.69 8.36
CA THR A 153 3.51 -4.85 7.48
C THR A 153 4.12 -6.14 8.07
N VAL A 154 5.27 -6.03 8.75
CA VAL A 154 5.90 -7.18 9.42
C VAL A 154 5.18 -7.57 10.70
N ILE A 155 4.77 -6.60 11.51
CA ILE A 155 4.31 -6.82 12.89
C ILE A 155 2.79 -6.97 13.01
N ALA A 156 2.00 -6.24 12.20
CA ALA A 156 0.57 -6.11 12.42
C ALA A 156 -0.18 -7.43 12.37
N ALA A 157 0.09 -8.27 11.38
CA ALA A 157 -0.60 -9.54 11.23
C ALA A 157 -0.23 -10.55 12.33
N PRO A 158 1.04 -10.82 12.65
CA PRO A 158 1.39 -11.73 13.75
C PRO A 158 0.96 -11.18 15.11
N ALA A 159 1.15 -9.89 15.39
CA ALA A 159 0.72 -9.28 16.64
C ALA A 159 -0.81 -9.28 16.76
N GLY A 160 -1.53 -8.98 15.69
CA GLY A 160 -2.99 -9.05 15.65
C GLY A 160 -3.50 -10.45 15.98
N SER A 161 -2.93 -11.49 15.33
CA SER A 161 -3.27 -12.89 15.61
C SER A 161 -3.00 -13.28 17.07
N PHE A 162 -1.80 -12.95 17.57
CA PHE A 162 -1.40 -13.28 18.95
C PHE A 162 -2.25 -12.53 19.99
N LEU A 163 -2.39 -11.21 19.88
CA LEU A 163 -3.22 -10.41 20.78
C LEU A 163 -4.69 -10.82 20.69
N GLY A 164 -5.17 -11.13 19.49
CA GLY A 164 -6.53 -11.62 19.30
C GLY A 164 -6.82 -12.91 20.05
N SER A 165 -5.84 -13.78 20.23
CA SER A 165 -5.98 -15.01 21.02
C SER A 165 -5.97 -14.78 22.54
N LEU A 166 -5.33 -13.70 23.02
CA LEU A 166 -5.21 -13.39 24.44
C LEU A 166 -6.36 -12.51 24.96
N ILE A 167 -6.71 -11.47 24.20
CA ILE A 167 -7.63 -10.40 24.64
C ILE A 167 -8.82 -10.22 23.68
N GLY A 168 -8.99 -11.16 22.74
CA GLY A 168 -10.01 -11.10 21.71
C GLY A 168 -9.69 -10.10 20.59
N TRP A 169 -10.41 -10.22 19.47
CA TRP A 169 -10.18 -9.37 18.29
C TRP A 169 -10.44 -7.88 18.57
N ARG A 170 -11.44 -7.56 19.40
CA ARG A 170 -11.73 -6.18 19.81
C ARG A 170 -10.58 -5.56 20.59
N GLY A 171 -10.00 -6.32 21.53
CA GLY A 171 -8.84 -5.90 22.31
C GLY A 171 -7.61 -5.70 21.43
N ALA A 172 -7.39 -6.57 20.44
CA ALA A 172 -6.30 -6.43 19.49
C ALA A 172 -6.41 -5.12 18.67
N PHE A 173 -7.59 -4.78 18.15
CA PHE A 173 -7.83 -3.49 17.50
C PHE A 173 -7.61 -2.32 18.46
N PHE A 174 -8.07 -2.44 19.71
CA PHE A 174 -7.88 -1.38 20.69
C PHE A 174 -6.41 -1.11 21.00
N CYS A 175 -5.52 -2.09 20.92
CA CYS A 175 -4.09 -1.90 21.13
C CYS A 175 -3.45 -0.92 20.15
N VAL A 176 -4.03 -0.68 18.98
CA VAL A 176 -3.56 0.33 18.02
C VAL A 176 -3.94 1.74 18.47
N VAL A 177 -5.03 1.90 19.24
CA VAL A 177 -5.53 3.22 19.68
C VAL A 177 -4.51 4.00 20.51
N PRO A 178 -3.86 3.44 21.55
CA PRO A 178 -2.81 4.14 22.28
C PRO A 178 -1.63 4.58 21.38
N VAL A 179 -1.26 3.76 20.40
CA VAL A 179 -0.19 4.11 19.44
C VAL A 179 -0.62 5.30 18.59
N ALA A 180 -1.87 5.31 18.12
CA ALA A 180 -2.45 6.41 17.37
C ALA A 180 -2.56 7.71 18.21
N VAL A 181 -2.92 7.59 19.49
CA VAL A 181 -2.93 8.72 20.43
C VAL A 181 -1.53 9.28 20.62
N LEU A 182 -0.53 8.43 20.81
CA LEU A 182 0.86 8.87 20.90
C LEU A 182 1.32 9.59 19.64
N ALA A 183 0.98 9.04 18.47
CA ALA A 183 1.27 9.68 17.18
C ALA A 183 0.58 11.04 17.05
N ALA A 184 -0.70 11.14 17.44
CA ALA A 184 -1.46 12.40 17.40
C ALA A 184 -0.85 13.47 18.31
N VAL A 185 -0.51 13.12 19.54
CA VAL A 185 0.14 14.04 20.50
C VAL A 185 1.51 14.47 19.98
N TRP A 186 2.29 13.52 19.45
CA TRP A 186 3.61 13.84 18.90
C TRP A 186 3.51 14.74 17.65
N LEU A 187 2.58 14.47 16.73
CA LEU A 187 2.29 15.35 15.58
C LEU A 187 1.82 16.73 16.03
N LEU A 188 0.97 16.82 17.05
CA LEU A 188 0.48 18.08 17.58
C LEU A 188 1.63 18.99 18.04
N ILE A 189 2.63 18.41 18.73
CA ILE A 189 3.76 19.13 19.29
C ILE A 189 4.82 19.43 18.21
N SER A 190 5.13 18.48 17.34
CA SER A 190 6.29 18.55 16.43
C SER A 190 5.97 19.12 15.06
N LEU A 191 4.72 18.98 14.56
CA LEU A 191 4.39 19.43 13.21
C LEU A 191 4.16 20.94 13.17
N PRO A 192 4.93 21.72 12.39
CA PRO A 192 4.71 23.14 12.24
C PRO A 192 3.42 23.40 11.44
N SER A 193 2.85 24.57 11.65
CA SER A 193 1.70 25.03 10.86
C SER A 193 2.17 25.46 9.47
N PHE A 194 1.68 24.79 8.44
CA PHE A 194 1.88 25.18 7.05
C PHE A 194 0.60 25.82 6.53
N LYS A 195 0.71 27.04 6.00
CA LYS A 195 -0.41 27.67 5.31
C LYS A 195 -0.90 26.78 4.17
N ALA A 196 -2.20 26.75 3.96
CA ALA A 196 -2.79 26.16 2.77
C ALA A 196 -2.17 26.85 1.54
N GLU A 197 -1.57 26.09 0.65
CA GLU A 197 -1.16 26.59 -0.65
C GLU A 197 -2.20 26.13 -1.65
N SER A 198 -2.76 27.09 -2.41
CA SER A 198 -3.49 26.74 -3.61
C SER A 198 -2.51 26.05 -4.55
N GLN A 199 -2.55 24.73 -4.60
CA GLN A 199 -1.83 23.99 -5.64
C GLN A 199 -2.47 24.38 -6.97
N VAL A 200 -1.73 25.16 -7.73
CA VAL A 200 -1.99 25.38 -9.14
C VAL A 200 -1.82 24.03 -9.83
N GLY A 201 -2.97 23.47 -10.25
CA GLY A 201 -3.00 22.32 -11.15
C GLY A 201 -2.96 20.95 -10.49
N SER A 202 -4.08 20.50 -9.92
CA SER A 202 -4.44 19.10 -10.13
C SER A 202 -4.80 18.97 -11.62
N GLY A 203 -3.79 18.85 -12.47
CA GLY A 203 -3.99 18.47 -13.87
C GLY A 203 -4.90 17.24 -13.84
N ASN A 204 -5.82 17.17 -14.77
CA ASN A 204 -6.79 16.08 -14.83
C ASN A 204 -6.02 14.73 -14.78
N VAL A 205 -5.92 14.14 -13.58
CA VAL A 205 -5.15 12.91 -13.30
C VAL A 205 -5.55 11.80 -14.26
N LEU A 206 -6.83 11.81 -14.71
CA LEU A 206 -7.34 10.91 -15.73
C LEU A 206 -6.72 11.15 -17.12
N ARG A 207 -6.11 12.32 -17.36
CA ARG A 207 -5.39 12.58 -18.61
C ARG A 207 -4.17 11.68 -18.75
N LEU A 208 -3.53 11.31 -17.63
CA LEU A 208 -2.39 10.39 -17.62
C LEU A 208 -2.77 9.01 -18.16
N MET A 209 -3.99 8.56 -17.93
CA MET A 209 -4.52 7.29 -18.44
C MET A 209 -4.72 7.28 -19.97
N LYS A 210 -4.64 8.43 -20.66
CA LYS A 210 -4.69 8.46 -22.12
C LYS A 210 -3.38 7.99 -22.77
N GLN A 211 -2.29 7.98 -22.03
CA GLN A 211 -1.02 7.43 -22.48
C GLN A 211 -1.04 5.91 -22.34
N LEU A 212 -0.94 5.19 -23.45
CA LEU A 212 -1.04 3.72 -23.46
C LEU A 212 -0.07 3.01 -22.50
N PRO A 213 1.23 3.39 -22.38
CA PRO A 213 2.14 2.76 -21.42
C PRO A 213 1.68 2.96 -19.96
N VAL A 214 1.16 4.15 -19.63
CA VAL A 214 0.63 4.46 -18.30
C VAL A 214 -0.63 3.65 -18.02
N ALA A 215 -1.57 3.61 -18.95
CA ALA A 215 -2.80 2.84 -18.82
C ALA A 215 -2.53 1.35 -18.62
N LEU A 216 -1.68 0.75 -19.45
CA LEU A 216 -1.30 -0.66 -19.34
C LEU A 216 -0.61 -0.97 -18.00
N GLY A 217 0.33 -0.12 -17.58
CA GLY A 217 1.00 -0.29 -16.29
C GLY A 217 0.03 -0.17 -15.12
N MET A 218 -0.88 0.82 -15.13
CA MET A 218 -1.88 1.00 -14.08
C MET A 218 -2.88 -0.17 -14.02
N VAL A 219 -3.29 -0.72 -15.16
CA VAL A 219 -4.12 -1.93 -15.19
C VAL A 219 -3.34 -3.14 -14.68
N ALA A 220 -2.07 -3.30 -15.05
CA ALA A 220 -1.22 -4.37 -14.55
C ALA A 220 -1.06 -4.31 -13.02
N VAL A 221 -0.80 -3.11 -12.45
CA VAL A 221 -0.78 -2.87 -11.01
C VAL A 221 -2.10 -3.27 -10.36
N SER A 222 -3.23 -2.81 -10.93
CA SER A 222 -4.56 -3.11 -10.39
C SER A 222 -4.80 -4.62 -10.32
N VAL A 223 -4.55 -5.33 -11.42
CA VAL A 223 -4.76 -6.78 -11.50
C VAL A 223 -3.79 -7.53 -10.57
N PHE A 224 -2.55 -7.05 -10.44
CA PHE A 224 -1.56 -7.62 -9.52
C PHE A 224 -2.04 -7.55 -8.06
N PHE A 225 -2.38 -6.35 -7.56
CA PHE A 225 -2.84 -6.18 -6.18
C PHE A 225 -4.18 -6.89 -5.94
N MET A 226 -5.06 -6.92 -6.91
CA MET A 226 -6.32 -7.69 -6.83
C MET A 226 -6.02 -9.17 -6.59
N GLY A 227 -5.18 -9.81 -7.40
CA GLY A 227 -4.80 -11.21 -7.24
C GLY A 227 -4.10 -11.48 -5.90
N GLN A 228 -3.17 -10.61 -5.50
CA GLN A 228 -2.48 -10.72 -4.22
C GLN A 228 -3.44 -10.71 -3.03
N PHE A 229 -4.35 -9.72 -2.97
CA PHE A 229 -5.26 -9.56 -1.84
C PHE A 229 -6.45 -10.53 -1.86
N MET A 230 -6.77 -11.10 -2.99
CA MET A 230 -7.73 -12.20 -3.11
C MET A 230 -7.31 -13.41 -2.26
N LEU A 231 -6.04 -13.77 -2.26
CA LEU A 231 -5.48 -14.85 -1.44
C LEU A 231 -5.15 -14.37 -0.03
N PHE A 232 -4.44 -13.26 0.09
CA PHE A 232 -3.87 -12.79 1.36
C PHE A 232 -4.96 -12.51 2.40
N THR A 233 -6.11 -11.96 1.99
CA THR A 233 -7.24 -11.67 2.88
C THR A 233 -7.76 -12.92 3.58
N TYR A 234 -7.79 -14.07 2.88
CA TYR A 234 -8.36 -15.34 3.37
C TYR A 234 -7.30 -16.34 3.84
N LEU A 235 -6.09 -15.87 4.09
CA LEU A 235 -4.97 -16.70 4.52
C LEU A 235 -5.22 -17.33 5.90
N ARG A 236 -5.82 -16.58 6.84
CA ARG A 236 -6.08 -17.10 8.19
C ARG A 236 -7.07 -18.26 8.20
N PRO A 237 -8.28 -18.16 7.61
CA PRO A 237 -9.21 -19.30 7.53
C PRO A 237 -8.58 -20.54 6.86
N PHE A 238 -7.72 -20.33 5.85
CA PHE A 238 -6.97 -21.42 5.22
C PHE A 238 -6.00 -22.09 6.20
N LEU A 239 -5.21 -21.32 6.95
CA LEU A 239 -4.24 -21.85 7.91
C LEU A 239 -4.92 -22.60 9.06
N GLU A 240 -6.06 -22.10 9.55
CA GLU A 240 -6.84 -22.74 10.61
C GLU A 240 -7.60 -23.98 10.10
N GLY A 241 -8.33 -23.87 8.99
CA GLY A 241 -9.24 -24.90 8.49
C GLY A 241 -8.58 -25.98 7.65
N VAL A 242 -7.51 -25.66 6.90
CA VAL A 242 -6.87 -26.59 5.97
C VAL A 242 -5.54 -27.08 6.47
N THR A 243 -4.65 -26.16 6.88
CA THR A 243 -3.35 -26.52 7.45
C THR A 243 -3.49 -27.07 8.87
N GLY A 244 -4.53 -26.65 9.60
CA GLY A 244 -4.87 -27.13 10.96
C GLY A 244 -3.85 -26.72 12.01
N VAL A 245 -3.21 -25.54 11.84
CA VAL A 245 -2.20 -25.06 12.78
C VAL A 245 -2.81 -24.31 13.96
N SER A 246 -2.12 -24.35 15.11
CA SER A 246 -2.50 -23.56 16.29
C SER A 246 -2.32 -22.06 16.00
N VAL A 247 -3.01 -21.20 16.76
CA VAL A 247 -2.90 -19.74 16.64
C VAL A 247 -1.45 -19.26 16.84
N SER A 248 -0.69 -19.89 17.74
CA SER A 248 0.72 -19.58 17.95
C SER A 248 1.56 -19.89 16.70
N THR A 249 1.36 -21.06 16.08
CA THR A 249 2.05 -21.44 14.84
C THR A 249 1.64 -20.51 13.68
N LEU A 250 0.35 -20.19 13.56
CA LEU A 250 -0.18 -19.24 12.59
C LEU A 250 0.51 -17.87 12.75
N SER A 251 0.60 -17.35 13.97
CA SER A 251 1.27 -16.07 14.25
C SER A 251 2.75 -16.11 13.84
N LEU A 252 3.45 -17.23 14.10
CA LEU A 252 4.85 -17.42 13.66
C LEU A 252 4.97 -17.50 12.15
N MET A 253 4.04 -18.16 11.45
CA MET A 253 4.01 -18.20 9.98
C MET A 253 3.81 -16.79 9.38
N LEU A 254 2.89 -16.00 9.95
CA LEU A 254 2.68 -14.61 9.53
C LEU A 254 3.90 -13.73 9.81
N LEU A 255 4.58 -13.95 10.93
CA LEU A 255 5.84 -13.26 11.25
C LEU A 255 6.93 -13.64 10.23
N GLY A 256 7.07 -14.92 9.90
CA GLY A 256 7.98 -15.42 8.87
C GLY A 256 7.71 -14.80 7.51
N LEU A 257 6.43 -14.71 7.12
CA LEU A 257 5.99 -14.04 5.88
C LEU A 257 6.41 -12.56 5.89
N GLY A 258 6.15 -11.83 6.99
CA GLY A 258 6.51 -10.42 7.13
C GLY A 258 8.02 -10.19 7.10
N LEU A 259 8.81 -10.99 7.83
CA LEU A 259 10.27 -10.91 7.84
C LEU A 259 10.87 -11.23 6.46
N ALA A 260 10.37 -12.27 5.80
CA ALA A 260 10.78 -12.59 4.43
C ALA A 260 10.44 -11.44 3.47
N GLY A 261 9.28 -10.80 3.64
CA GLY A 261 8.88 -9.62 2.87
C GLY A 261 9.81 -8.43 3.08
N PHE A 262 10.21 -8.19 4.31
CA PHE A 262 11.19 -7.15 4.63
C PHE A 262 12.53 -7.42 3.92
N ILE A 263 13.02 -8.65 3.96
CA ILE A 263 14.24 -9.06 3.23
C ILE A 263 14.05 -8.87 1.72
N GLY A 264 12.89 -9.26 1.17
CA GLY A 264 12.56 -9.13 -0.24
C GLY A 264 12.62 -7.70 -0.74
N THR A 265 12.17 -6.73 0.07
CA THR A 265 12.21 -5.30 -0.24
C THR A 265 13.62 -4.79 -0.50
N PHE A 266 14.62 -5.29 0.23
CA PHE A 266 16.04 -4.94 -0.03
C PHE A 266 16.64 -5.74 -1.19
N LEU A 267 16.22 -6.98 -1.36
CA LEU A 267 16.78 -7.83 -2.42
C LEU A 267 16.36 -7.36 -3.82
N ILE A 268 15.16 -6.83 -3.96
CA ILE A 268 14.59 -6.50 -5.28
C ILE A 268 15.39 -5.41 -6.00
N GLU A 269 16.03 -4.49 -5.28
CA GLU A 269 16.85 -3.43 -5.87
C GLU A 269 17.95 -3.99 -6.79
N ARG A 270 18.53 -5.15 -6.42
CA ARG A 270 19.56 -5.82 -7.24
C ARG A 270 19.02 -6.34 -8.57
N PHE A 271 17.75 -6.67 -8.63
CA PHE A 271 17.10 -7.20 -9.84
C PHE A 271 16.50 -6.10 -10.71
N MET A 272 16.02 -5.01 -10.12
CA MET A 272 15.43 -3.89 -10.85
C MET A 272 16.43 -3.16 -11.75
N GLY A 273 17.69 -3.00 -11.31
CA GLY A 273 18.72 -2.28 -12.07
C GLY A 273 19.07 -2.89 -13.42
N ARG A 274 18.70 -4.17 -13.68
CA ARG A 274 18.99 -4.87 -14.93
C ARG A 274 17.78 -5.04 -15.85
N SER A 275 16.58 -5.13 -15.32
CA SER A 275 15.36 -5.36 -16.11
C SER A 275 14.10 -5.22 -15.25
N LEU A 276 13.63 -3.97 -15.07
CA LEU A 276 12.43 -3.67 -14.29
C LEU A 276 11.20 -4.48 -14.77
N TYR A 277 10.88 -4.39 -16.07
CA TYR A 277 9.70 -5.07 -16.63
C TYR A 277 9.77 -6.60 -16.51
N ARG A 278 10.98 -7.18 -16.65
CA ARG A 278 11.16 -8.62 -16.42
C ARG A 278 10.84 -8.99 -14.96
N THR A 279 11.27 -8.19 -14.02
CA THR A 279 10.98 -8.40 -12.59
C THR A 279 9.48 -8.29 -12.32
N LEU A 280 8.81 -7.25 -12.85
CA LEU A 280 7.37 -7.04 -12.73
C LEU A 280 6.53 -8.15 -13.40
N THR A 281 7.06 -8.82 -14.42
CA THR A 281 6.45 -9.98 -15.08
C THR A 281 6.64 -11.27 -14.28
N VAL A 282 7.84 -11.51 -13.75
CA VAL A 282 8.19 -12.77 -13.09
C VAL A 282 7.57 -12.88 -11.69
N ILE A 283 7.49 -11.79 -10.94
CA ILE A 283 6.91 -11.81 -9.57
C ILE A 283 5.49 -12.37 -9.55
N PRO A 284 4.52 -11.89 -10.37
CA PRO A 284 3.17 -12.44 -10.35
C PRO A 284 3.11 -13.92 -10.75
N LEU A 285 4.00 -14.39 -11.65
CA LEU A 285 4.07 -15.82 -12.02
C LEU A 285 4.53 -16.69 -10.84
N ILE A 286 5.56 -16.23 -10.11
CA ILE A 286 6.00 -16.93 -8.89
C ILE A 286 4.87 -16.99 -7.88
N MET A 287 4.17 -15.88 -7.67
CA MET A 287 3.03 -15.82 -6.75
C MET A 287 1.88 -16.73 -7.19
N ALA A 288 1.57 -16.78 -8.48
CA ALA A 288 0.57 -17.70 -9.03
C ALA A 288 0.97 -19.18 -8.78
N ALA A 289 2.22 -19.52 -9.01
CA ALA A 289 2.74 -20.86 -8.73
C ALA A 289 2.66 -21.21 -7.23
N ILE A 290 2.97 -20.25 -6.33
CA ILE A 290 2.82 -20.44 -4.88
C ILE A 290 1.34 -20.64 -4.51
N ALA A 291 0.42 -19.86 -5.08
CA ALA A 291 -1.02 -20.00 -4.82
C ALA A 291 -1.53 -21.40 -5.17
N LEU A 292 -1.14 -21.94 -6.34
CA LEU A 292 -1.46 -23.31 -6.75
C LEU A 292 -0.76 -24.36 -5.88
N ALA A 293 0.48 -24.12 -5.48
CA ALA A 293 1.19 -25.00 -4.55
C ALA A 293 0.52 -25.06 -3.18
N LEU A 294 -0.01 -23.94 -2.68
CA LEU A 294 -0.80 -23.91 -1.43
C LEU A 294 -2.10 -24.72 -1.55
N VAL A 295 -2.76 -24.73 -2.71
CA VAL A 295 -3.93 -25.59 -2.96
C VAL A 295 -3.55 -27.06 -2.84
N SER A 296 -2.39 -27.46 -3.39
CA SER A 296 -1.95 -28.86 -3.46
C SER A 296 -1.30 -29.35 -2.15
N PHE A 297 -0.50 -28.52 -1.51
CA PHE A 297 0.34 -28.87 -0.36
C PHE A 297 -0.09 -28.21 0.96
N GLY A 298 -1.19 -27.48 0.98
CA GLY A 298 -1.65 -26.68 2.13
C GLY A 298 -1.92 -27.47 3.42
N LYS A 299 -2.06 -28.80 3.34
CA LYS A 299 -2.19 -29.68 4.51
C LYS A 299 -0.86 -29.89 5.27
N SER A 300 0.29 -29.56 4.67
CA SER A 300 1.60 -29.70 5.31
C SER A 300 2.01 -28.36 5.95
N PRO A 301 2.09 -28.24 7.29
CA PRO A 301 2.47 -26.99 7.94
C PRO A 301 3.85 -26.49 7.51
N VAL A 302 4.80 -27.38 7.30
CA VAL A 302 6.18 -27.03 6.92
C VAL A 302 6.23 -26.47 5.49
N LEU A 303 5.58 -27.16 4.54
CA LEU A 303 5.54 -26.67 3.15
C LEU A 303 4.76 -25.37 3.05
N THR A 304 3.65 -25.25 3.77
CA THR A 304 2.87 -24.01 3.85
C THR A 304 3.71 -22.84 4.40
N ALA A 305 4.48 -23.07 5.48
CA ALA A 305 5.36 -22.03 6.03
C ALA A 305 6.44 -21.59 5.02
N MET A 306 7.05 -22.54 4.30
CA MET A 306 8.05 -22.24 3.26
C MET A 306 7.43 -21.45 2.10
N LEU A 307 6.26 -21.87 1.62
CA LEU A 307 5.53 -21.19 0.54
C LEU A 307 5.10 -19.77 0.94
N LEU A 308 4.65 -19.58 2.19
CA LEU A 308 4.30 -18.27 2.71
C LEU A 308 5.53 -17.38 2.90
N GLY A 309 6.67 -17.92 3.33
CA GLY A 309 7.94 -17.19 3.35
C GLY A 309 8.34 -16.71 1.95
N LEU A 310 8.25 -17.59 0.95
CA LEU A 310 8.51 -17.20 -0.44
C LEU A 310 7.50 -16.20 -0.98
N TRP A 311 6.21 -16.36 -0.65
CA TRP A 311 5.17 -15.36 -0.96
C TRP A 311 5.52 -13.99 -0.39
N GLY A 312 5.86 -13.92 0.90
CA GLY A 312 6.25 -12.68 1.57
C GLY A 312 7.43 -12.01 0.86
N LEU A 313 8.47 -12.79 0.55
CA LEU A 313 9.68 -12.31 -0.11
C LEU A 313 9.38 -11.58 -1.43
N VAL A 314 8.50 -12.12 -2.26
CA VAL A 314 8.20 -11.56 -3.58
C VAL A 314 7.05 -10.55 -3.57
N ALA A 315 6.01 -10.79 -2.78
CA ALA A 315 4.82 -9.95 -2.72
C ALA A 315 5.11 -8.55 -2.13
N THR A 316 5.90 -8.48 -1.06
CA THR A 316 6.26 -7.21 -0.42
C THR A 316 7.30 -6.42 -1.23
N ALA A 317 8.08 -7.11 -2.05
CA ALA A 317 9.04 -6.48 -2.97
C ALA A 317 8.37 -5.80 -4.18
N ALA A 318 7.24 -6.33 -4.66
CA ALA A 318 6.56 -5.83 -5.86
C ALA A 318 6.18 -4.34 -5.83
N PRO A 319 5.64 -3.77 -4.72
CA PRO A 319 5.36 -2.34 -4.62
C PRO A 319 6.56 -1.45 -4.97
N VAL A 320 7.78 -1.82 -4.55
CA VAL A 320 9.00 -1.06 -4.88
C VAL A 320 9.22 -1.02 -6.38
N GLY A 321 9.00 -2.15 -7.07
CA GLY A 321 9.07 -2.22 -8.52
C GLY A 321 8.04 -1.32 -9.20
N TRP A 322 6.81 -1.30 -8.73
CA TRP A 322 5.74 -0.48 -9.29
C TRP A 322 5.95 1.03 -9.05
N TRP A 323 6.49 1.42 -7.89
CA TRP A 323 6.90 2.81 -7.64
C TRP A 323 8.06 3.23 -8.55
N THR A 324 9.03 2.33 -8.77
CA THR A 324 10.14 2.57 -9.70
C THR A 324 9.65 2.71 -11.15
N TRP A 325 8.70 1.86 -11.56
CA TRP A 325 8.04 1.95 -12.86
C TRP A 325 7.34 3.31 -13.04
N LEU A 326 6.60 3.75 -12.02
CA LEU A 326 5.91 5.04 -12.07
C LEU A 326 6.88 6.20 -12.25
N ALA A 327 7.96 6.22 -11.45
CA ALA A 327 8.97 7.28 -11.51
C ALA A 327 9.69 7.34 -12.87
N GLN A 328 9.88 6.20 -13.53
CA GLN A 328 10.48 6.15 -14.87
C GLN A 328 9.50 6.52 -15.99
N THR A 329 8.21 6.20 -15.82
CA THR A 329 7.18 6.42 -16.84
C THR A 329 6.60 7.83 -16.79
N LEU A 330 6.53 8.44 -15.60
CA LEU A 330 5.96 9.77 -15.37
C LEU A 330 6.94 10.65 -14.55
N PRO A 331 8.13 10.97 -15.07
CA PRO A 331 9.11 11.77 -14.31
C PRO A 331 8.61 13.19 -14.00
N ASP A 332 7.87 13.82 -14.92
CA ASP A 332 7.37 15.18 -14.78
C ASP A 332 6.04 15.26 -13.99
N ASP A 333 5.27 14.17 -13.96
CA ASP A 333 3.96 14.07 -13.30
C ASP A 333 3.98 13.09 -12.10
N ALA A 334 5.14 12.88 -11.47
CA ALA A 334 5.33 11.85 -10.43
C ALA A 334 4.37 12.00 -9.23
N GLU A 335 4.01 13.23 -8.82
CA GLU A 335 3.07 13.48 -7.71
C GLU A 335 1.64 13.08 -8.10
N ALA A 336 1.17 13.50 -9.28
CA ALA A 336 -0.15 13.16 -9.79
C ALA A 336 -0.28 11.67 -10.09
N GLY A 337 0.76 11.08 -10.70
CA GLY A 337 0.86 9.64 -10.96
C GLY A 337 0.88 8.82 -9.69
N GLY A 338 1.57 9.29 -8.65
CA GLY A 338 1.61 8.64 -7.34
C GLY A 338 0.24 8.59 -6.66
N GLY A 339 -0.50 9.69 -6.69
CA GLY A 339 -1.88 9.72 -6.19
C GLY A 339 -2.81 8.76 -6.94
N LEU A 340 -2.69 8.70 -8.27
CA LEU A 340 -3.43 7.76 -9.10
C LEU A 340 -3.06 6.30 -8.78
N LEU A 341 -1.77 6.00 -8.62
CA LEU A 341 -1.30 4.66 -8.28
C LEU A 341 -1.88 4.20 -6.94
N VAL A 342 -1.83 5.05 -5.90
CA VAL A 342 -2.42 4.73 -4.58
C VAL A 342 -3.93 4.47 -4.71
N ALA A 343 -4.66 5.31 -5.44
CA ALA A 343 -6.10 5.14 -5.65
C ALA A 343 -6.42 3.81 -6.34
N ILE A 344 -5.66 3.44 -7.38
CA ILE A 344 -5.82 2.18 -8.12
C ILE A 344 -5.46 0.98 -7.24
N VAL A 345 -4.40 1.06 -6.45
CA VAL A 345 -4.00 0.00 -5.51
C VAL A 345 -5.09 -0.24 -4.47
N GLN A 346 -5.66 0.82 -3.89
CA GLN A 346 -6.73 0.68 -2.89
C GLN A 346 -8.02 0.10 -3.50
N LEU A 347 -8.36 0.48 -4.72
CA LEU A 347 -9.48 -0.11 -5.47
C LEU A 347 -9.23 -1.61 -5.74
N ALA A 348 -8.00 -1.96 -6.10
CA ALA A 348 -7.60 -3.34 -6.39
C ALA A 348 -7.62 -4.23 -5.13
N ILE A 349 -7.13 -3.71 -4.00
CA ILE A 349 -7.22 -4.37 -2.68
C ILE A 349 -8.69 -4.63 -2.32
N ALA A 350 -9.54 -3.62 -2.45
CA ALA A 350 -10.96 -3.73 -2.19
C ALA A 350 -11.63 -4.78 -3.10
N GLY A 351 -11.37 -4.72 -4.40
CA GLY A 351 -11.88 -5.67 -5.39
C GLY A 351 -11.41 -7.10 -5.12
N GLY A 352 -10.14 -7.27 -4.79
CA GLY A 352 -9.55 -8.57 -4.44
C GLY A 352 -10.22 -9.19 -3.20
N ALA A 353 -10.42 -8.40 -2.15
CA ALA A 353 -11.10 -8.86 -0.95
C ALA A 353 -12.57 -9.25 -1.20
N ILE A 354 -13.31 -8.48 -2.04
CA ILE A 354 -14.70 -8.81 -2.41
C ILE A 354 -14.76 -10.10 -3.22
N ILE A 355 -14.03 -10.16 -4.33
CA ILE A 355 -14.07 -11.29 -5.26
C ILE A 355 -13.54 -12.56 -4.57
N GLY A 356 -12.45 -12.42 -3.82
CA GLY A 356 -11.90 -13.51 -3.02
C GLY A 356 -12.88 -14.03 -1.98
N GLY A 357 -13.63 -13.13 -1.31
CA GLY A 357 -14.64 -13.48 -0.33
C GLY A 357 -15.83 -14.22 -0.92
N LEU A 358 -16.34 -13.76 -2.03
CA LEU A 358 -17.40 -14.44 -2.76
C LEU A 358 -16.97 -15.84 -3.19
N ALA A 359 -15.75 -15.98 -3.74
CA ALA A 359 -15.21 -17.28 -4.11
C ALA A 359 -15.02 -18.20 -2.89
N PHE A 360 -14.56 -17.62 -1.75
CA PHE A 360 -14.36 -18.35 -0.50
C PHE A 360 -15.67 -18.87 0.08
N ASP A 361 -16.69 -18.01 0.18
CA ASP A 361 -17.99 -18.37 0.74
C ASP A 361 -18.75 -19.38 -0.14
N LEU A 362 -18.63 -19.27 -1.47
CA LEU A 362 -19.34 -20.15 -2.41
C LEU A 362 -18.65 -21.50 -2.63
N SER A 363 -17.31 -21.52 -2.69
CA SER A 363 -16.55 -22.68 -3.17
C SER A 363 -15.31 -23.01 -2.33
N GLY A 364 -15.09 -22.27 -1.25
CA GLY A 364 -13.98 -22.46 -0.31
C GLY A 364 -12.63 -21.96 -0.83
N TYR A 365 -11.58 -22.25 -0.04
CA TYR A 365 -10.23 -21.74 -0.27
C TYR A 365 -9.63 -22.12 -1.64
N LYS A 366 -9.98 -23.31 -2.18
CA LYS A 366 -9.44 -23.76 -3.48
C LYS A 366 -9.81 -22.79 -4.59
N ALA A 367 -11.09 -22.47 -4.73
CA ALA A 367 -11.58 -21.54 -5.74
C ALA A 367 -10.94 -20.15 -5.58
N THR A 368 -10.81 -19.67 -4.34
CA THR A 368 -10.19 -18.38 -4.05
C THR A 368 -8.71 -18.35 -4.48
N PHE A 369 -7.94 -19.39 -4.18
CA PHE A 369 -6.50 -19.44 -4.47
C PHE A 369 -6.23 -19.71 -5.95
N GLU A 370 -7.04 -20.55 -6.61
CA GLU A 370 -6.97 -20.80 -8.06
C GLU A 370 -7.34 -19.53 -8.84
N LEU A 371 -8.39 -18.81 -8.41
CA LEU A 371 -8.77 -17.54 -9.02
C LEU A 371 -7.68 -16.46 -8.81
N SER A 372 -7.10 -16.38 -7.61
CA SER A 372 -5.94 -15.52 -7.34
C SER A 372 -4.78 -15.83 -8.29
N ALA A 373 -4.45 -17.12 -8.49
CA ALA A 373 -3.41 -17.54 -9.41
C ALA A 373 -3.72 -17.13 -10.86
N ALA A 374 -4.94 -17.32 -11.33
CA ALA A 374 -5.36 -16.91 -12.66
C ALA A 374 -5.24 -15.38 -12.86
N VAL A 375 -5.69 -14.60 -11.89
CA VAL A 375 -5.58 -13.13 -11.90
C VAL A 375 -4.11 -12.68 -11.90
N LEU A 376 -3.25 -13.34 -11.14
CA LEU A 376 -1.81 -13.04 -11.12
C LEU A 376 -1.12 -13.40 -12.45
N VAL A 377 -1.53 -14.46 -13.13
CA VAL A 377 -1.05 -14.76 -14.49
C VAL A 377 -1.45 -13.66 -15.46
N VAL A 378 -2.70 -13.17 -15.39
CA VAL A 378 -3.15 -12.02 -16.20
C VAL A 378 -2.32 -10.77 -15.89
N ALA A 379 -2.03 -10.51 -14.61
CA ALA A 379 -1.17 -9.39 -14.20
C ALA A 379 0.24 -9.49 -14.82
N SER A 380 0.80 -10.71 -14.87
CA SER A 380 2.09 -10.96 -15.51
C SER A 380 2.07 -10.64 -17.01
N VAL A 381 1.05 -11.10 -17.72
CA VAL A 381 0.88 -10.80 -19.15
C VAL A 381 0.76 -9.30 -19.39
N LEU A 382 -0.02 -8.60 -18.58
CA LEU A 382 -0.18 -7.14 -18.68
C LEU A 382 1.14 -6.40 -18.40
N ALA A 383 1.91 -6.82 -17.40
CA ALA A 383 3.22 -6.25 -17.10
C ALA A 383 4.22 -6.47 -18.25
N TRP A 384 4.19 -7.64 -18.88
CA TRP A 384 4.99 -7.95 -20.05
C TRP A 384 4.60 -7.08 -21.27
N LEU A 385 3.29 -6.92 -21.54
CA LEU A 385 2.78 -6.05 -22.59
C LEU A 385 3.19 -4.58 -22.36
N ALA A 386 3.11 -4.09 -21.11
CA ALA A 386 3.56 -2.76 -20.75
C ALA A 386 5.05 -2.57 -21.05
N GLY A 387 5.88 -3.58 -20.78
CA GLY A 387 7.31 -3.56 -21.08
C GLY A 387 7.62 -3.53 -22.58
N ARG A 388 6.89 -4.27 -23.39
CA ARG A 388 7.07 -4.23 -24.86
C ARG A 388 6.76 -2.85 -25.44
N ASN A 389 5.64 -2.26 -25.04
CA ASN A 389 5.24 -0.94 -25.53
C ASN A 389 6.21 0.17 -25.08
N ALA A 390 6.81 0.06 -23.90
CA ALA A 390 7.82 1.03 -23.43
C ALA A 390 9.11 0.98 -24.25
N THR A 391 9.51 -0.20 -24.73
CA THR A 391 10.71 -0.39 -25.56
C THR A 391 10.51 0.16 -26.97
N GLU A 392 9.30 0.03 -27.54
CA GLU A 392 8.99 0.55 -28.87
C GLU A 392 8.99 2.09 -28.92
N VAL A 393 8.53 2.76 -27.87
CA VAL A 393 8.55 4.24 -27.79
C VAL A 393 9.97 4.79 -27.77
N HIS A 394 10.91 4.15 -27.08
CA HIS A 394 12.32 4.56 -27.05
C HIS A 394 13.10 4.29 -28.34
N LEU A 395 12.62 3.40 -29.21
CA LEU A 395 13.26 3.11 -30.50
C LEU A 395 12.81 4.07 -31.61
N VAL A 396 11.69 4.79 -31.43
CA VAL A 396 11.13 5.70 -32.45
C VAL A 396 11.64 7.14 -32.28
N GLU A 397 12.15 7.56 -31.11
CA GLU A 397 12.64 8.93 -30.88
C GLU A 397 14.13 9.26 -31.21
N PRO A 398 15.06 8.34 -31.50
CA PRO A 398 16.47 8.72 -31.65
C PRO A 398 16.87 9.39 -32.99
N THR A 399 16.00 9.50 -33.99
CA THR A 399 16.40 10.00 -35.33
C THR A 399 16.06 11.45 -35.63
N ALA A 400 15.20 12.09 -34.81
CA ALA A 400 14.75 13.47 -35.11
C ALA A 400 15.71 14.58 -34.62
N HIS A 401 16.66 14.29 -33.71
CA HIS A 401 17.57 15.31 -33.16
C HIS A 401 19.00 15.26 -33.75
N SER A 402 19.36 14.20 -34.47
CA SER A 402 20.69 14.09 -35.11
C SER A 402 20.77 14.89 -36.43
N ASP A 403 19.67 15.05 -37.15
CA ASP A 403 19.67 15.70 -38.46
C ASP A 403 19.54 17.23 -38.37
N ALA A 404 19.14 17.79 -37.24
CA ALA A 404 19.06 19.24 -37.04
C ALA A 404 20.40 19.90 -36.69
N VAL A 405 21.36 19.15 -36.15
CA VAL A 405 22.69 19.69 -35.77
C VAL A 405 23.71 19.59 -36.89
N SER A 406 23.54 18.68 -37.87
CA SER A 406 24.42 18.55 -39.03
C SER A 406 24.12 19.55 -40.14
N GLY A 407 22.92 20.12 -40.20
CA GLY A 407 22.52 21.10 -41.24
C GLY A 407 22.99 22.54 -40.96
N GLU A 408 23.29 22.91 -39.69
CA GLU A 408 23.75 24.27 -39.36
C GLU A 408 25.27 24.47 -39.42
N ALA A 409 26.05 23.41 -39.52
CA ALA A 409 27.52 23.50 -39.59
C ALA A 409 28.05 23.75 -41.00
N GLU A 410 27.30 23.47 -42.08
CA GLU A 410 27.75 23.68 -43.47
C GLU A 410 27.40 25.05 -44.06
N SER A 411 26.57 25.88 -43.39
CA SER A 411 26.21 27.19 -43.93
C SER A 411 27.07 28.36 -43.45
N ARG A 412 28.19 28.13 -42.77
CA ARG A 412 29.12 29.18 -42.27
C ARG A 412 30.48 29.23 -42.96
N PHE A 413 30.70 28.48 -44.04
CA PHE A 413 31.90 28.56 -44.84
C PHE A 413 31.54 28.63 -46.35
N VAL A 414 30.93 29.72 -46.79
CA VAL A 414 31.00 30.26 -48.14
C VAL A 414 30.99 31.77 -48.05
#